data_a85f5d9e5829129a06fa3e862f15137c
#
_entry.id   a85f5d9e5829129a06fa3e862f15137c
#
_cell.length_a   1.000
_cell.length_b   1.000
_cell.length_c   1.000
_cell.angle_alpha   90.00
_cell.angle_beta   90.00
_cell.angle_gamma   90.00
#
_symmetry.space_group_name_H-M   'P 1'
#
loop_
_entity.id
_entity.type
_entity.pdbx_description
1 polymer ?
#
loop_
_entity_poly.entity_id
_entity_poly.type
_entity_poly.pdbx_seq_one_letter_code
_entity_poly.pdbx_strand_id
1 'polypeptide(L)'
;MQHAVCRMLPICQIKRLGQMKPDSRLALEPITRTESISKIVAERLRDAILSNQLKLGEIYSEKELALQFGVSRTPVREAMRVLLAEKIVVPVAGRGIRINHFSARDLEEVFELRKTLELAVVEKIATRVDKNDLDLPRKFLEEQRRAFMECDYSKIIRLNRLFHTNLCLIGGNSRMESVLNQTLDIIQITAKEFVLVPDRGQISVSNRGKKVMQEHQEILDGLLKGKAAQARQAMIRHLDRSLAATLEVYRSQKRIKE
;
A
#
# COMPACT_ATOMS: atom_id res chain seq x y z
N MET A 1 -1.94 -2.63 -45.89
CA MET A 1 -2.53 -1.35 -46.32
C MET A 1 -4.01 -1.38 -46.03
N GLN A 2 -4.45 -0.70 -44.96
CA GLN A 2 -5.80 -0.12 -44.80
C GLN A 2 -5.79 0.69 -43.51
N HIS A 3 -5.80 2.01 -43.70
CA HIS A 3 -5.85 3.02 -42.65
C HIS A 3 -7.23 3.03 -42.00
N ALA A 4 -7.33 2.81 -40.70
CA ALA A 4 -8.52 3.14 -39.92
C ALA A 4 -8.44 4.59 -39.47
N VAL A 5 -9.23 5.44 -40.17
CA VAL A 5 -9.40 6.88 -39.92
C VAL A 5 -10.26 7.02 -38.66
N CYS A 6 -9.66 7.59 -37.61
CA CYS A 6 -10.36 8.03 -36.42
C CYS A 6 -11.25 9.23 -36.79
N ARG A 7 -12.57 9.05 -36.85
CA ARG A 7 -13.54 10.16 -37.06
C ARG A 7 -13.71 10.93 -35.74
N MET A 8 -13.11 12.10 -35.68
CA MET A 8 -13.47 13.13 -34.71
C MET A 8 -14.90 13.60 -34.99
N LEU A 9 -15.79 13.43 -34.04
CA LEU A 9 -17.12 14.04 -34.08
C LEU A 9 -17.02 15.55 -33.72
N PRO A 10 -17.73 16.41 -34.40
CA PRO A 10 -17.62 17.87 -34.23
C PRO A 10 -18.31 18.34 -32.93
N ILE A 11 -17.66 19.31 -32.28
CA ILE A 11 -18.02 19.98 -31.00
C ILE A 11 -19.31 20.81 -31.06
N CYS A 12 -20.16 20.65 -32.07
CA CYS A 12 -21.24 21.56 -32.37
C CYS A 12 -22.67 21.07 -32.10
N GLN A 13 -22.89 20.21 -31.08
CA GLN A 13 -24.24 19.80 -30.67
C GLN A 13 -24.59 20.00 -29.20
N ILE A 14 -23.90 20.91 -28.49
CA ILE A 14 -24.24 21.25 -27.09
C ILE A 14 -25.19 22.47 -26.99
N LYS A 15 -25.91 22.82 -28.03
CA LYS A 15 -26.89 23.89 -27.97
C LYS A 15 -28.32 23.42 -28.25
N ARG A 16 -28.87 22.54 -27.41
CA ARG A 16 -30.31 22.36 -27.19
C ARG A 16 -30.57 21.48 -25.95
N LEU A 17 -30.23 21.98 -24.78
CA LEU A 17 -30.83 21.52 -23.53
C LEU A 17 -31.72 22.64 -23.03
N GLY A 18 -32.87 22.82 -23.74
CA GLY A 18 -33.96 23.65 -23.29
C GLY A 18 -34.73 22.96 -22.21
N GLN A 19 -34.83 23.64 -21.07
CA GLN A 19 -35.91 23.57 -20.06
C GLN A 19 -36.60 22.20 -19.87
N MET A 20 -35.92 21.23 -19.28
CA MET A 20 -36.62 20.15 -18.61
C MET A 20 -36.81 20.54 -17.13
N LYS A 21 -38.08 20.66 -16.69
CA LYS A 21 -38.44 20.73 -15.28
C LYS A 21 -37.94 19.45 -14.62
N PRO A 22 -37.28 19.52 -13.45
CA PRO A 22 -36.85 18.32 -12.77
C PRO A 22 -38.10 17.53 -12.34
N ASP A 23 -38.31 16.37 -12.96
CA ASP A 23 -39.23 15.36 -12.45
C ASP A 23 -38.64 14.83 -11.14
N SER A 24 -39.50 14.61 -10.14
CA SER A 24 -39.12 14.32 -8.75
C SER A 24 -38.46 12.94 -8.49
N ARG A 25 -37.91 12.32 -9.51
CA ARG A 25 -37.07 11.12 -9.43
C ARG A 25 -35.66 11.48 -9.83
N LEU A 26 -34.72 11.32 -8.92
CA LEU A 26 -33.27 11.53 -9.12
C LEU A 26 -32.80 10.84 -10.41
N ALA A 27 -32.73 11.59 -11.51
CA ALA A 27 -32.00 11.18 -12.70
C ALA A 27 -30.52 11.52 -12.47
N LEU A 28 -29.73 10.55 -12.03
CA LEU A 28 -28.28 10.70 -11.94
C LEU A 28 -27.68 10.52 -13.34
N GLU A 29 -27.16 11.59 -13.91
CA GLU A 29 -26.37 11.49 -15.13
C GLU A 29 -25.03 10.81 -14.85
N PRO A 30 -24.55 9.94 -15.75
CA PRO A 30 -23.26 9.29 -15.56
C PRO A 30 -22.12 10.31 -15.61
N ILE A 31 -21.36 10.41 -14.52
CA ILE A 31 -20.08 11.14 -14.49
C ILE A 31 -19.13 10.40 -15.43
N THR A 32 -18.72 11.04 -16.51
CA THR A 32 -17.68 10.51 -17.41
C THR A 32 -16.38 10.36 -16.60
N ARG A 33 -15.83 9.15 -16.58
CA ARG A 33 -14.64 8.76 -15.82
C ARG A 33 -13.39 9.40 -16.42
N THR A 34 -13.07 10.58 -15.95
CA THR A 34 -11.67 10.99 -15.78
C THR A 34 -11.31 10.68 -14.34
N GLU A 35 -10.16 10.02 -14.09
CA GLU A 35 -9.71 9.81 -12.70
C GLU A 35 -9.70 11.17 -12.01
N SER A 36 -10.36 11.26 -10.86
CA SER A 36 -10.45 12.49 -10.10
C SER A 36 -9.04 12.97 -9.77
N ILE A 37 -8.73 14.25 -10.03
CA ILE A 37 -7.44 14.86 -9.66
C ILE A 37 -7.17 14.63 -8.16
N SER A 38 -8.19 14.62 -7.32
CA SER A 38 -8.05 14.33 -5.88
C SER A 38 -7.54 12.92 -5.62
N LYS A 39 -7.92 11.94 -6.43
CA LYS A 39 -7.40 10.56 -6.31
C LYS A 39 -5.91 10.50 -6.66
N ILE A 40 -5.53 11.12 -7.79
CA ILE A 40 -4.12 11.19 -8.21
C ILE A 40 -3.27 11.91 -7.14
N VAL A 41 -3.78 13.01 -6.58
CA VAL A 41 -3.10 13.74 -5.50
C VAL A 41 -2.97 12.89 -4.25
N ALA A 42 -4.00 12.11 -3.87
CA ALA A 42 -3.95 11.22 -2.71
C ALA A 42 -2.88 10.12 -2.89
N GLU A 43 -2.81 9.51 -4.08
CA GLU A 43 -1.80 8.51 -4.40
C GLU A 43 -0.38 9.10 -4.37
N ARG A 44 -0.16 10.25 -5.01
CA ARG A 44 1.14 10.92 -4.98
C ARG A 44 1.54 11.40 -3.58
N LEU A 45 0.59 11.88 -2.78
CA LEU A 45 0.83 12.27 -1.40
C LEU A 45 1.22 11.05 -0.55
N ARG A 46 0.56 9.92 -0.74
CA ARG A 46 0.91 8.64 -0.13
C ARG A 46 2.32 8.20 -0.53
N ASP A 47 2.64 8.23 -1.81
CA ASP A 47 3.97 7.88 -2.31
C ASP A 47 5.05 8.79 -1.74
N ALA A 48 4.79 10.09 -1.61
CA ALA A 48 5.71 11.05 -1.00
C ALA A 48 5.94 10.74 0.50
N ILE A 49 4.90 10.33 1.23
CA ILE A 49 5.01 9.83 2.59
C ILE A 49 5.82 8.53 2.62
N LEU A 50 5.46 7.56 1.78
CA LEU A 50 6.11 6.25 1.73
C LEU A 50 7.56 6.31 1.18
N SER A 51 7.95 7.32 0.41
CA SER A 51 9.32 7.54 -0.06
C SER A 51 10.16 8.46 0.84
N ASN A 52 9.57 8.97 1.96
CA ASN A 52 10.21 9.91 2.89
C ASN A 52 10.53 11.29 2.28
N GLN A 53 9.86 11.66 1.18
CA GLN A 53 9.90 13.03 0.67
C GLN A 53 9.14 13.97 1.60
N LEU A 54 8.05 13.50 2.20
CA LEU A 54 7.40 14.13 3.34
C LEU A 54 7.91 13.47 4.63
N LYS A 55 8.40 14.29 5.55
CA LYS A 55 9.08 13.83 6.75
C LYS A 55 8.13 13.72 7.94
N LEU A 56 8.39 12.73 8.77
CA LEU A 56 7.67 12.54 10.02
C LEU A 56 7.86 13.76 10.94
N GLY A 57 6.78 14.18 11.62
CA GLY A 57 6.82 15.33 12.55
C GLY A 57 6.65 16.69 11.90
N GLU A 58 6.89 16.84 10.59
CA GLU A 58 6.65 18.09 9.88
C GLU A 58 5.15 18.30 9.58
N ILE A 59 4.74 19.56 9.48
CA ILE A 59 3.36 19.96 9.20
C ILE A 59 3.28 20.44 7.75
N TYR A 60 2.33 19.93 7.01
CA TYR A 60 2.10 20.25 5.62
C TYR A 60 0.74 20.91 5.42
N SER A 61 0.73 22.15 4.91
CA SER A 61 -0.49 22.90 4.66
C SER A 61 -1.10 22.57 3.29
N GLU A 62 -2.44 22.73 3.18
CA GLU A 62 -3.13 22.62 1.89
C GLU A 62 -2.54 23.55 0.80
N LYS A 63 -2.15 24.78 1.20
CA LYS A 63 -1.59 25.79 0.29
C LYS A 63 -0.25 25.33 -0.29
N GLU A 64 0.62 24.85 0.57
CA GLU A 64 1.96 24.39 0.22
C GLU A 64 1.92 23.16 -0.70
N LEU A 65 1.12 22.15 -0.34
CA LEU A 65 0.94 20.96 -1.17
C LEU A 65 0.28 21.27 -2.52
N ALA A 66 -0.70 22.20 -2.55
CA ALA A 66 -1.33 22.63 -3.78
C ALA A 66 -0.33 23.31 -4.74
N LEU A 67 0.56 24.12 -4.20
CA LEU A 67 1.64 24.76 -4.97
C LEU A 67 2.60 23.70 -5.53
N GLN A 68 3.03 22.74 -4.73
CA GLN A 68 3.97 21.69 -5.15
C GLN A 68 3.38 20.75 -6.21
N PHE A 69 2.09 20.41 -6.10
CA PHE A 69 1.40 19.57 -7.08
C PHE A 69 0.90 20.33 -8.32
N GLY A 70 0.98 21.66 -8.33
CA GLY A 70 0.48 22.48 -9.44
C GLY A 70 -1.04 22.41 -9.62
N VAL A 71 -1.81 22.26 -8.53
CA VAL A 71 -3.27 22.13 -8.54
C VAL A 71 -3.92 23.14 -7.58
N SER A 72 -5.26 23.29 -7.67
CA SER A 72 -6.01 24.08 -6.69
C SER A 72 -6.04 23.40 -5.30
N ARG A 73 -6.45 24.13 -4.26
CA ARG A 73 -6.53 23.57 -2.89
C ARG A 73 -7.60 22.49 -2.71
N THR A 74 -8.68 22.54 -3.50
CA THR A 74 -9.81 21.60 -3.37
C THR A 74 -9.39 20.13 -3.51
N PRO A 75 -8.74 19.68 -4.60
CA PRO A 75 -8.31 18.30 -4.74
C PRO A 75 -7.29 17.88 -3.66
N VAL A 76 -6.46 18.81 -3.18
CA VAL A 76 -5.52 18.53 -2.09
C VAL A 76 -6.27 18.28 -0.77
N ARG A 77 -7.27 19.11 -0.46
CA ARG A 77 -8.12 18.94 0.73
C ARG A 77 -8.86 17.61 0.72
N GLU A 78 -9.39 17.20 -0.43
CA GLU A 78 -10.04 15.90 -0.60
C GLU A 78 -9.03 14.75 -0.42
N ALA A 79 -7.85 14.85 -1.02
CA ALA A 79 -6.77 13.89 -0.85
C ALA A 79 -6.34 13.75 0.63
N MET A 80 -6.17 14.89 1.32
CA MET A 80 -5.87 14.89 2.76
C MET A 80 -6.96 14.20 3.59
N ARG A 81 -8.25 14.40 3.25
CA ARG A 81 -9.37 13.71 3.91
C ARG A 81 -9.30 12.19 3.76
N VAL A 82 -8.91 11.70 2.59
CA VAL A 82 -8.71 10.26 2.36
C VAL A 82 -7.62 9.72 3.30
N LEU A 83 -6.45 10.37 3.35
CA LEU A 83 -5.34 9.93 4.20
C LEU A 83 -5.64 10.08 5.71
N LEU A 84 -6.47 11.05 6.08
CA LEU A 84 -6.99 11.19 7.46
C LEU A 84 -7.92 10.03 7.83
N ALA A 85 -8.82 9.63 6.93
CA ALA A 85 -9.70 8.47 7.15
C ALA A 85 -8.92 7.16 7.30
N GLU A 86 -7.81 7.03 6.60
CA GLU A 86 -6.88 5.89 6.70
C GLU A 86 -5.91 6.00 7.89
N LYS A 87 -5.99 7.07 8.67
CA LYS A 87 -5.12 7.35 9.82
C LYS A 87 -3.61 7.44 9.50
N ILE A 88 -3.26 7.57 8.23
CA ILE A 88 -1.86 7.77 7.79
C ILE A 88 -1.35 9.15 8.24
N VAL A 89 -2.23 10.14 8.24
CA VAL A 89 -1.95 11.49 8.73
C VAL A 89 -2.95 11.88 9.82
N VAL A 90 -2.59 12.90 10.62
CA VAL A 90 -3.45 13.52 11.63
C VAL A 90 -3.61 15.00 11.34
N PRO A 91 -4.78 15.61 11.67
CA PRO A 91 -4.99 17.04 11.47
C PRO A 91 -4.19 17.85 12.49
N VAL A 92 -3.69 19.00 12.05
CA VAL A 92 -3.11 20.01 12.93
C VAL A 92 -3.94 21.29 12.80
N ALA A 93 -4.63 21.67 13.87
CA ALA A 93 -5.61 22.75 13.87
C ALA A 93 -5.08 24.03 13.20
N GLY A 94 -5.77 24.52 12.18
CA GLY A 94 -5.42 25.73 11.43
C GLY A 94 -4.14 25.67 10.59
N ARG A 95 -3.39 24.55 10.62
CA ARG A 95 -2.07 24.44 10.00
C ARG A 95 -1.96 23.40 8.88
N GLY A 96 -2.84 22.39 8.86
CA GLY A 96 -2.83 21.32 7.85
C GLY A 96 -2.78 19.93 8.45
N ILE A 97 -1.91 19.08 7.92
CA ILE A 97 -1.72 17.68 8.37
C ILE A 97 -0.28 17.44 8.81
N ARG A 98 -0.12 16.40 9.62
CA ARG A 98 1.17 15.81 9.97
C ARG A 98 1.06 14.28 9.79
N ILE A 99 2.16 13.63 9.39
CA ILE A 99 2.22 12.17 9.32
C ILE A 99 2.00 11.60 10.72
N ASN A 100 1.16 10.57 10.83
CA ASN A 100 0.80 9.98 12.12
C ASN A 100 2.00 9.23 12.74
N HIS A 101 2.08 9.26 14.07
CA HIS A 101 2.97 8.42 14.87
C HIS A 101 2.19 7.20 15.36
N PHE A 102 2.67 6.03 15.03
CA PHE A 102 2.02 4.78 15.42
C PHE A 102 2.65 4.25 16.71
N SER A 103 1.81 3.89 17.68
CA SER A 103 2.23 3.25 18.93
C SER A 103 2.52 1.76 18.71
N ALA A 104 3.15 1.12 19.70
CA ALA A 104 3.33 -0.34 19.69
C ALA A 104 1.98 -1.06 19.57
N ARG A 105 0.95 -0.57 20.24
CA ARG A 105 -0.40 -1.11 20.17
C ARG A 105 -1.00 -0.99 18.76
N ASP A 106 -0.84 0.16 18.10
CA ASP A 106 -1.31 0.31 16.72
C ASP A 106 -0.65 -0.72 15.80
N LEU A 107 0.64 -1.00 16.00
CA LEU A 107 1.36 -2.02 15.23
C LEU A 107 0.84 -3.43 15.51
N GLU A 108 0.56 -3.77 16.77
CA GLU A 108 -0.04 -5.06 17.15
C GLU A 108 -1.41 -5.24 16.49
N GLU A 109 -2.28 -4.22 16.55
CA GLU A 109 -3.61 -4.23 15.91
C GLU A 109 -3.53 -4.35 14.37
N VAL A 110 -2.59 -3.66 13.75
CA VAL A 110 -2.33 -3.73 12.29
C VAL A 110 -1.87 -5.13 11.89
N PHE A 111 -0.97 -5.75 12.65
CA PHE A 111 -0.51 -7.11 12.37
C PHE A 111 -1.58 -8.18 12.63
N GLU A 112 -2.45 -7.98 13.60
CA GLU A 112 -3.62 -8.85 13.84
C GLU A 112 -4.56 -8.84 12.64
N LEU A 113 -4.90 -7.63 12.14
CA LEU A 113 -5.71 -7.46 10.94
C LEU A 113 -5.04 -8.09 9.72
N ARG A 114 -3.76 -7.82 9.52
CA ARG A 114 -2.96 -8.40 8.44
C ARG A 114 -2.96 -9.93 8.48
N LYS A 115 -2.76 -10.51 9.66
CA LYS A 115 -2.78 -11.96 9.86
C LYS A 115 -4.13 -12.57 9.51
N THR A 116 -5.22 -11.93 9.94
CA THR A 116 -6.58 -12.36 9.62
C THR A 116 -6.83 -12.39 8.11
N LEU A 117 -6.45 -11.32 7.40
CA LEU A 117 -6.64 -11.20 5.96
C LEU A 117 -5.78 -12.21 5.19
N GLU A 118 -4.49 -12.28 5.48
CA GLU A 118 -3.55 -13.09 4.72
C GLU A 118 -3.76 -14.59 4.95
N LEU A 119 -4.16 -15.03 6.13
CA LEU A 119 -4.49 -16.43 6.37
C LEU A 119 -5.71 -16.89 5.58
N ALA A 120 -6.77 -16.06 5.53
CA ALA A 120 -7.95 -16.36 4.73
C ALA A 120 -7.62 -16.44 3.22
N VAL A 121 -6.72 -15.57 2.75
CA VAL A 121 -6.22 -15.59 1.36
C VAL A 121 -5.42 -16.86 1.05
N VAL A 122 -4.47 -17.21 1.91
CA VAL A 122 -3.62 -18.40 1.73
C VAL A 122 -4.46 -19.69 1.69
N GLU A 123 -5.43 -19.83 2.57
CA GLU A 123 -6.36 -20.97 2.58
C GLU A 123 -7.16 -21.07 1.29
N LYS A 124 -7.67 -19.94 0.80
CA LYS A 124 -8.43 -19.89 -0.45
C LYS A 124 -7.56 -20.25 -1.67
N ILE A 125 -6.34 -19.70 -1.75
CA ILE A 125 -5.41 -20.00 -2.84
C ILE A 125 -5.07 -21.49 -2.86
N ALA A 126 -4.70 -22.07 -1.72
CA ALA A 126 -4.28 -23.47 -1.63
C ALA A 126 -5.34 -24.46 -2.10
N THR A 127 -6.63 -24.07 -2.06
CA THR A 127 -7.77 -24.96 -2.40
C THR A 127 -8.38 -24.71 -3.78
N ARG A 128 -8.15 -23.55 -4.41
CA ARG A 128 -8.96 -23.12 -5.57
C ARG A 128 -8.18 -22.53 -6.74
N VAL A 129 -6.90 -22.24 -6.58
CA VAL A 129 -6.14 -21.44 -7.55
C VAL A 129 -5.24 -22.32 -8.41
N ASP A 130 -5.12 -21.96 -9.70
CA ASP A 130 -4.16 -22.58 -10.61
C ASP A 130 -2.72 -22.26 -10.15
N LYS A 131 -1.83 -23.25 -10.25
CA LYS A 131 -0.42 -23.07 -9.88
C LYS A 131 0.28 -22.02 -10.74
N ASN A 132 -0.16 -21.81 -11.96
CA ASN A 132 0.36 -20.80 -12.88
C ASN A 132 0.11 -19.37 -12.36
N ASP A 133 -0.96 -19.15 -11.58
CA ASP A 133 -1.23 -17.85 -10.97
C ASP A 133 -0.17 -17.45 -9.94
N LEU A 134 0.61 -18.42 -9.44
CA LEU A 134 1.71 -18.18 -8.49
C LEU A 134 3.04 -17.81 -9.16
N ASP A 135 3.10 -17.70 -10.48
CA ASP A 135 4.33 -17.33 -11.20
C ASP A 135 4.79 -15.91 -10.87
N LEU A 136 3.84 -14.99 -10.69
CA LEU A 136 4.17 -13.60 -10.35
C LEU A 136 4.73 -13.45 -8.92
N PRO A 137 4.12 -14.00 -7.86
CA PRO A 137 4.74 -14.06 -6.53
C PRO A 137 6.12 -14.73 -6.52
N ARG A 138 6.31 -15.79 -7.32
CA ARG A 138 7.61 -16.44 -7.47
C ARG A 138 8.65 -15.50 -8.07
N LYS A 139 8.31 -14.76 -9.13
CA LYS A 139 9.19 -13.74 -9.73
C LYS A 139 9.55 -12.66 -8.73
N PHE A 140 8.59 -12.17 -7.93
CA PHE A 140 8.89 -11.19 -6.89
C PHE A 140 9.90 -11.70 -5.86
N LEU A 141 9.81 -12.97 -5.47
CA LEU A 141 10.77 -13.57 -4.55
C LEU A 141 12.16 -13.71 -5.18
N GLU A 142 12.25 -14.08 -6.45
CA GLU A 142 13.52 -14.16 -7.18
C GLU A 142 14.18 -12.77 -7.31
N GLU A 143 13.39 -11.76 -7.69
CA GLU A 143 13.87 -10.39 -7.76
C GLU A 143 14.27 -9.84 -6.38
N GLN A 144 13.57 -10.22 -5.31
CA GLN A 144 13.91 -9.85 -3.95
C GLN A 144 15.28 -10.43 -3.53
N ARG A 145 15.58 -11.67 -3.96
CA ARG A 145 16.91 -12.27 -3.76
C ARG A 145 18.01 -11.50 -4.48
N ARG A 146 17.77 -11.07 -5.74
CA ARG A 146 18.72 -10.25 -6.50
C ARG A 146 18.94 -8.90 -5.81
N ALA A 147 17.84 -8.20 -5.47
CA ALA A 147 17.91 -6.93 -4.76
C ALA A 147 18.66 -7.05 -3.41
N PHE A 148 18.54 -8.19 -2.75
CA PHE A 148 19.27 -8.48 -1.51
C PHE A 148 20.79 -8.56 -1.77
N MET A 149 21.21 -9.24 -2.83
CA MET A 149 22.63 -9.32 -3.21
C MET A 149 23.21 -7.96 -3.62
N GLU A 150 22.36 -7.10 -4.21
CA GLU A 150 22.70 -5.74 -4.64
C GLU A 150 22.61 -4.71 -3.50
N CYS A 151 22.19 -5.12 -2.28
CA CYS A 151 21.90 -4.24 -1.14
C CYS A 151 20.86 -3.15 -1.44
N ASP A 152 19.93 -3.38 -2.39
CA ASP A 152 18.84 -2.47 -2.73
C ASP A 152 17.65 -2.67 -1.78
N TYR A 153 17.75 -2.07 -0.59
CA TYR A 153 16.74 -2.18 0.45
C TYR A 153 15.38 -1.61 0.03
N SER A 154 15.36 -0.56 -0.78
CA SER A 154 14.12 0.03 -1.28
C SER A 154 13.36 -0.95 -2.18
N LYS A 155 14.06 -1.63 -3.06
CA LYS A 155 13.52 -2.67 -3.93
C LYS A 155 13.05 -3.89 -3.12
N ILE A 156 13.79 -4.31 -2.08
CA ILE A 156 13.40 -5.40 -1.18
C ILE A 156 12.06 -5.11 -0.50
N ILE A 157 11.88 -3.90 0.07
CA ILE A 157 10.64 -3.49 0.75
C ILE A 157 9.47 -3.48 -0.25
N ARG A 158 9.68 -2.93 -1.44
CA ARG A 158 8.67 -2.89 -2.49
C ARG A 158 8.25 -4.28 -2.95
N LEU A 159 9.21 -5.18 -3.18
CA LEU A 159 8.94 -6.55 -3.62
C LEU A 159 8.27 -7.39 -2.52
N ASN A 160 8.63 -7.18 -1.26
CA ASN A 160 7.92 -7.77 -0.11
C ASN A 160 6.45 -7.36 -0.11
N ARG A 161 6.16 -6.07 -0.30
CA ARG A 161 4.77 -5.58 -0.40
C ARG A 161 4.04 -6.25 -1.57
N LEU A 162 4.64 -6.26 -2.77
CA LEU A 162 4.06 -6.85 -3.97
C LEU A 162 3.77 -8.34 -3.80
N PHE A 163 4.61 -9.09 -3.09
CA PHE A 163 4.37 -10.49 -2.77
C PHE A 163 3.05 -10.67 -2.02
N HIS A 164 2.84 -9.96 -0.93
CA HIS A 164 1.64 -10.07 -0.10
C HIS A 164 0.37 -9.58 -0.81
N THR A 165 0.44 -8.41 -1.46
CA THR A 165 -0.72 -7.84 -2.16
C THR A 165 -1.13 -8.67 -3.37
N ASN A 166 -0.17 -9.26 -4.09
CA ASN A 166 -0.46 -10.13 -5.22
C ASN A 166 -1.15 -11.43 -4.78
N LEU A 167 -0.78 -12.00 -3.63
CA LEU A 167 -1.53 -13.15 -3.09
C LEU A 167 -3.01 -12.79 -2.84
N CYS A 168 -3.31 -11.58 -2.33
CA CYS A 168 -4.69 -11.13 -2.17
C CYS A 168 -5.43 -11.03 -3.53
N LEU A 169 -4.77 -10.53 -4.56
CA LEU A 169 -5.35 -10.45 -5.92
C LEU A 169 -5.64 -11.84 -6.48
N ILE A 170 -4.70 -12.78 -6.36
CA ILE A 170 -4.87 -14.19 -6.76
C ILE A 170 -6.04 -14.82 -5.98
N GLY A 171 -6.17 -14.52 -4.69
CA GLY A 171 -7.32 -14.92 -3.88
C GLY A 171 -8.66 -14.33 -4.35
N GLY A 172 -8.66 -13.39 -5.32
CA GLY A 172 -9.86 -12.83 -5.93
C GLY A 172 -10.70 -11.97 -4.98
N ASN A 173 -10.06 -11.23 -4.06
CA ASN A 173 -10.75 -10.31 -3.15
C ASN A 173 -10.09 -8.93 -3.12
N SER A 174 -10.53 -8.06 -4.03
CA SER A 174 -10.01 -6.69 -4.15
C SER A 174 -10.24 -5.82 -2.90
N ARG A 175 -11.25 -6.14 -2.09
CA ARG A 175 -11.47 -5.42 -0.82
C ARG A 175 -10.45 -5.82 0.24
N MET A 176 -10.12 -7.10 0.34
CA MET A 176 -9.03 -7.56 1.23
C MET A 176 -7.69 -6.97 0.78
N GLU A 177 -7.43 -6.93 -0.52
CA GLU A 177 -6.22 -6.32 -1.08
C GLU A 177 -6.13 -4.83 -0.71
N SER A 178 -7.22 -4.08 -0.86
CA SER A 178 -7.26 -2.66 -0.48
C SER A 178 -6.98 -2.43 1.01
N VAL A 179 -7.60 -3.22 1.90
CA VAL A 179 -7.36 -3.13 3.34
C VAL A 179 -5.93 -3.56 3.69
N LEU A 180 -5.42 -4.63 3.07
CA LEU A 180 -4.02 -5.05 3.26
C LEU A 180 -3.04 -3.95 2.85
N ASN A 181 -3.27 -3.26 1.74
CA ASN A 181 -2.42 -2.15 1.32
C ASN A 181 -2.35 -1.04 2.37
N GLN A 182 -3.47 -0.69 3.01
CA GLN A 182 -3.50 0.30 4.11
C GLN A 182 -2.68 -0.18 5.33
N THR A 183 -2.78 -1.46 5.70
CA THR A 183 -1.96 -2.01 6.80
C THR A 183 -0.46 -1.98 6.46
N LEU A 184 -0.11 -2.30 5.21
CA LEU A 184 1.28 -2.28 4.74
C LEU A 184 1.85 -0.85 4.67
N ASP A 185 1.02 0.16 4.41
CA ASP A 185 1.43 1.57 4.47
C ASP A 185 1.89 1.94 5.88
N ILE A 186 1.09 1.59 6.90
CA ILE A 186 1.41 1.86 8.31
C ILE A 186 2.73 1.17 8.70
N ILE A 187 2.88 -0.11 8.35
CA ILE A 187 4.10 -0.87 8.62
C ILE A 187 5.30 -0.24 7.91
N GLN A 188 5.14 0.20 6.66
CA GLN A 188 6.21 0.82 5.90
C GLN A 188 6.60 2.20 6.44
N ILE A 189 5.64 3.03 6.83
CA ILE A 189 5.90 4.33 7.47
C ILE A 189 6.70 4.11 8.76
N THR A 190 6.27 3.17 9.60
CA THR A 190 6.95 2.83 10.83
C THR A 190 8.35 2.25 10.57
N ALA A 191 8.51 1.34 9.63
CA ALA A 191 9.80 0.70 9.32
C ALA A 191 10.85 1.70 8.80
N LYS A 192 10.44 2.77 8.10
CA LYS A 192 11.36 3.78 7.56
C LYS A 192 12.02 4.63 8.62
N GLU A 193 11.37 4.85 9.73
CA GLU A 193 12.03 5.46 10.89
C GLU A 193 13.29 4.67 11.28
N PHE A 194 13.41 3.42 10.82
CA PHE A 194 14.37 2.42 11.27
C PHE A 194 15.48 2.08 10.29
N VAL A 195 15.24 2.25 8.99
CA VAL A 195 16.24 1.93 7.94
C VAL A 195 17.28 3.04 7.80
N LEU A 196 17.00 4.24 8.31
CA LEU A 196 17.87 5.42 8.16
C LEU A 196 18.93 5.57 9.26
N VAL A 197 19.14 4.57 10.14
CA VAL A 197 20.25 4.59 11.12
C VAL A 197 21.44 3.81 10.54
N PRO A 198 22.49 4.49 10.03
CA PRO A 198 23.53 3.86 9.22
C PRO A 198 24.39 2.83 9.95
N ASP A 199 24.55 2.90 11.27
CA ASP A 199 25.64 2.20 11.96
C ASP A 199 25.32 0.91 12.74
N ARG A 200 24.05 0.58 12.94
CA ARG A 200 23.66 -0.64 13.71
C ARG A 200 22.88 -1.69 12.91
N GLY A 201 22.60 -1.43 11.62
CA GLY A 201 21.59 -2.16 10.85
C GLY A 201 22.10 -3.25 9.93
N GLN A 202 23.33 -3.20 9.42
CA GLN A 202 23.71 -4.02 8.26
C GLN A 202 23.70 -5.52 8.54
N ILE A 203 24.21 -6.00 9.69
CA ILE A 203 24.24 -7.44 10.00
C ILE A 203 22.84 -7.94 10.37
N SER A 204 22.08 -7.18 11.15
CA SER A 204 20.71 -7.52 11.54
C SER A 204 19.76 -7.52 10.32
N VAL A 205 19.87 -6.53 9.43
CA VAL A 205 19.10 -6.44 8.18
C VAL A 205 19.42 -7.61 7.25
N SER A 206 20.70 -8.00 7.13
CA SER A 206 21.13 -9.11 6.27
C SER A 206 20.53 -10.46 6.72
N ASN A 207 20.63 -10.80 8.00
CA ASN A 207 20.10 -12.05 8.52
C ASN A 207 18.57 -12.10 8.48
N ARG A 208 17.92 -10.98 8.77
CA ARG A 208 16.47 -10.82 8.69
C ARG A 208 15.96 -10.94 7.25
N GLY A 209 16.60 -10.28 6.28
CA GLY A 209 16.23 -10.36 4.88
C GLY A 209 16.28 -11.79 4.35
N LYS A 210 17.34 -12.54 4.65
CA LYS A 210 17.45 -13.97 4.30
C LYS A 210 16.31 -14.79 4.90
N LYS A 211 15.96 -14.53 6.16
CA LYS A 211 14.89 -15.25 6.86
C LYS A 211 13.51 -14.97 6.25
N VAL A 212 13.21 -13.70 5.93
CA VAL A 212 11.96 -13.32 5.26
C VAL A 212 11.83 -14.02 3.91
N MET A 213 12.88 -14.03 3.09
CA MET A 213 12.86 -14.72 1.80
C MET A 213 12.67 -16.24 1.93
N GLN A 214 13.26 -16.86 2.94
CA GLN A 214 13.02 -18.26 3.25
C GLN A 214 11.55 -18.52 3.62
N GLU A 215 10.97 -17.68 4.45
CA GLU A 215 9.57 -17.79 4.87
C GLU A 215 8.59 -17.59 3.70
N HIS A 216 8.85 -16.64 2.82
CA HIS A 216 8.08 -16.48 1.58
C HIS A 216 8.18 -17.73 0.70
N GLN A 217 9.36 -18.36 0.59
CA GLN A 217 9.51 -19.62 -0.14
C GLN A 217 8.68 -20.74 0.48
N GLU A 218 8.69 -20.87 1.82
CA GLU A 218 7.89 -21.88 2.54
C GLU A 218 6.38 -21.69 2.28
N ILE A 219 5.90 -20.44 2.23
CA ILE A 219 4.52 -20.11 1.88
C ILE A 219 4.21 -20.57 0.45
N LEU A 220 5.03 -20.17 -0.53
CA LEU A 220 4.85 -20.56 -1.94
C LEU A 220 4.89 -22.08 -2.13
N ASP A 221 5.81 -22.76 -1.48
CA ASP A 221 5.92 -24.22 -1.56
C ASP A 221 4.66 -24.92 -1.05
N GLY A 222 4.08 -24.41 0.04
CA GLY A 222 2.81 -24.88 0.57
C GLY A 222 1.66 -24.68 -0.42
N LEU A 223 1.57 -23.50 -1.02
CA LEU A 223 0.55 -23.15 -2.02
C LEU A 223 0.68 -24.00 -3.30
N LEU A 224 1.90 -24.13 -3.85
CA LEU A 224 2.18 -24.92 -5.05
C LEU A 224 1.85 -26.42 -4.88
N LYS A 225 2.03 -26.94 -3.65
CA LYS A 225 1.70 -28.32 -3.32
C LYS A 225 0.23 -28.53 -2.95
N GLY A 226 -0.59 -27.46 -2.91
CA GLY A 226 -1.99 -27.51 -2.46
C GLY A 226 -2.13 -27.87 -0.98
N LYS A 227 -1.08 -27.65 -0.18
CA LYS A 227 -1.04 -27.98 1.25
C LYS A 227 -1.43 -26.77 2.09
N ALA A 228 -2.73 -26.49 2.19
CA ALA A 228 -3.28 -25.34 2.87
C ALA A 228 -2.75 -25.17 4.31
N ALA A 229 -2.72 -26.24 5.10
CA ALA A 229 -2.22 -26.21 6.47
C ALA A 229 -0.74 -25.80 6.54
N GLN A 230 0.10 -26.28 5.61
CA GLN A 230 1.51 -25.96 5.54
C GLN A 230 1.72 -24.48 5.17
N ALA A 231 1.04 -24.01 4.13
CA ALA A 231 1.11 -22.59 3.69
C ALA A 231 0.62 -21.66 4.79
N ARG A 232 -0.51 -22.01 5.44
CA ARG A 232 -1.07 -21.26 6.57
C ARG A 232 -0.07 -21.16 7.73
N GLN A 233 0.54 -22.27 8.14
CA GLN A 233 1.51 -22.28 9.23
C GLN A 233 2.79 -21.49 8.90
N ALA A 234 3.24 -21.52 7.64
CA ALA A 234 4.36 -20.70 7.18
C ALA A 234 4.02 -19.21 7.25
N MET A 235 2.81 -18.81 6.79
CA MET A 235 2.34 -17.42 6.88
C MET A 235 2.24 -16.94 8.33
N ILE A 236 1.71 -17.77 9.25
CA ILE A 236 1.65 -17.43 10.69
C ILE A 236 3.05 -17.13 11.21
N ARG A 237 4.02 -18.04 11.00
CA ARG A 237 5.39 -17.84 11.47
C ARG A 237 6.02 -16.57 10.89
N HIS A 238 5.81 -16.32 9.60
CA HIS A 238 6.30 -15.12 8.92
C HIS A 238 5.76 -13.84 9.56
N LEU A 239 4.44 -13.76 9.77
CA LEU A 239 3.80 -12.56 10.32
C LEU A 239 4.14 -12.33 11.79
N ASP A 240 4.19 -13.41 12.61
CA ASP A 240 4.57 -13.30 14.02
C ASP A 240 6.01 -12.81 14.19
N ARG A 241 6.94 -13.30 13.36
CA ARG A 241 8.33 -12.81 13.35
C ARG A 241 8.44 -11.38 12.84
N SER A 242 7.65 -11.04 11.83
CA SER A 242 7.62 -9.67 11.29
C SER A 242 7.13 -8.68 12.34
N LEU A 243 6.08 -9.03 13.11
CA LEU A 243 5.61 -8.22 14.22
C LEU A 243 6.69 -8.07 15.31
N ALA A 244 7.23 -9.20 15.80
CA ALA A 244 8.24 -9.18 16.85
C ALA A 244 9.42 -8.28 16.47
N ALA A 245 9.88 -8.41 15.25
CA ALA A 245 10.94 -7.61 14.70
C ALA A 245 10.58 -6.13 14.57
N THR A 246 9.36 -5.79 14.15
CA THR A 246 8.89 -4.40 14.07
C THR A 246 8.82 -3.76 15.46
N LEU A 247 8.29 -4.49 16.45
CA LEU A 247 8.22 -4.02 17.84
C LEU A 247 9.61 -3.86 18.50
N GLU A 248 10.56 -4.75 18.20
CA GLU A 248 11.93 -4.64 18.70
C GLU A 248 12.55 -3.31 18.23
N VAL A 249 12.40 -3.02 16.96
CA VAL A 249 12.92 -1.79 16.39
C VAL A 249 12.20 -0.58 16.98
N TYR A 250 10.87 -0.59 17.07
CA TYR A 250 10.08 0.46 17.70
C TYR A 250 10.57 0.77 19.13
N ARG A 251 10.79 -0.26 19.95
CA ARG A 251 11.26 -0.12 21.34
C ARG A 251 12.68 0.43 21.45
N SER A 252 13.57 0.00 20.54
CA SER A 252 14.95 0.47 20.55
C SER A 252 15.08 1.98 20.30
N GLN A 253 14.19 2.55 19.49
CA GLN A 253 14.20 3.97 19.18
C GLN A 253 13.61 4.83 20.29
N LYS A 254 12.60 4.34 21.00
CA LYS A 254 12.05 5.07 22.14
C LYS A 254 13.10 5.27 23.22
N ARG A 255 13.98 4.28 23.43
CA ARG A 255 15.11 4.36 24.39
C ARG A 255 16.21 5.33 23.99
N ILE A 256 16.29 5.73 22.71
CA ILE A 256 17.33 6.67 22.24
C ILE A 256 16.83 8.12 22.33
N LYS A 257 15.51 8.32 22.38
CA LYS A 257 14.87 9.66 22.47
C LYS A 257 14.58 10.08 23.91
N GLU A 258 14.66 9.17 24.88
CA GLU A 258 14.65 9.39 26.33
C GLU A 258 16.08 9.55 26.87
#